data_56fdce89f4547219d06eed9d7a8bb3b4
#
_entry.id   56fdce89f4547219d06eed9d7a8bb3b4
#
_cell.length_a   1.000
_cell.length_b   1.000
_cell.length_c   1.000
_cell.angle_alpha   90.00
_cell.angle_beta   90.00
_cell.angle_gamma   90.00
#
_symmetry.space_group_name_H-M   'P 1'
#
loop_
_entity.id
_entity.type
_entity.pdbx_description
1 polymer ?
#
loop_
_entity_poly.entity_id
_entity_poly.type
_entity_poly.pdbx_seq_one_letter_code
_entity_poly.pdbx_strand_id
1 'polypeptide(L)'
;MNYEDMIESAQSYNTKKSLKAKSLFEELKWKKIVSESFHTSFGFVHENKDYLMSIGCGTFYGGQPTYTEEDARSCSKFEVAILDLSPSRANEWATGQFFKHASKDEEVTRVSRESLIDLIANLLR
;
A
#
# COMPACT_ATOMS: atom_id res chain seq x y z
N MET A 1 23.67 17.82 21.63
CA MET A 1 23.66 16.81 20.56
C MET A 1 24.37 17.40 19.34
N ASN A 2 25.36 16.72 18.80
CA ASN A 2 26.05 17.19 17.61
C ASN A 2 25.36 16.70 16.33
N TYR A 3 25.83 17.15 15.18
CA TYR A 3 25.22 16.84 13.88
C TYR A 3 25.25 15.33 13.58
N GLU A 4 26.36 14.65 13.92
CA GLU A 4 26.51 13.21 13.69
C GLU A 4 25.52 12.39 14.53
N ASP A 5 25.30 12.77 15.78
CA ASP A 5 24.33 12.11 16.66
C ASP A 5 22.89 12.28 16.14
N MET A 6 22.58 13.44 15.57
CA MET A 6 21.28 13.70 14.96
C MET A 6 21.03 12.81 13.75
N ILE A 7 22.03 12.64 12.88
CA ILE A 7 21.93 11.77 11.70
C ILE A 7 21.75 10.32 12.12
N GLU A 8 22.55 9.85 13.07
CA GLU A 8 22.47 8.48 13.59
C GLU A 8 21.11 8.19 14.20
N SER A 9 20.56 9.12 15.00
CA SER A 9 19.24 8.99 15.57
C SER A 9 18.13 8.91 14.51
N ALA A 10 18.22 9.75 13.47
CA ALA A 10 17.26 9.75 12.37
C ALA A 10 17.32 8.43 11.59
N GLN A 11 18.50 7.91 11.29
CA GLN A 11 18.67 6.63 10.60
C GLN A 11 18.11 5.47 11.44
N SER A 12 18.36 5.45 12.75
CA SER A 12 17.83 4.44 13.66
C SER A 12 16.29 4.46 13.69
N TYR A 13 15.68 5.65 13.75
CA TYR A 13 14.24 5.82 13.72
C TYR A 13 13.64 5.28 12.41
N ASN A 14 14.22 5.65 11.27
CA ASN A 14 13.75 5.20 9.97
C ASN A 14 13.86 3.68 9.81
N THR A 15 14.92 3.07 10.33
CA THR A 15 15.10 1.61 10.32
C THR A 15 14.01 0.92 11.13
N LYS A 16 13.72 1.40 12.34
CA LYS A 16 12.66 0.85 13.19
C LYS A 16 11.29 0.98 12.55
N LYS A 17 10.99 2.14 11.94
CA LYS A 17 9.75 2.38 11.22
C LYS A 17 9.59 1.41 10.04
N SER A 18 10.64 1.19 9.26
CA SER A 18 10.65 0.27 8.13
C SER A 18 10.43 -1.19 8.56
N LEU A 19 11.07 -1.62 9.65
CA LEU A 19 10.88 -2.96 10.21
C LEU A 19 9.45 -3.18 10.68
N LYS A 20 8.85 -2.18 11.34
CA LYS A 20 7.46 -2.24 11.78
C LYS A 20 6.51 -2.32 10.58
N ALA A 21 6.78 -1.55 9.53
CA ALA A 21 5.97 -1.57 8.31
C ALA A 21 6.03 -2.93 7.61
N LYS A 22 7.19 -3.56 7.55
CA LYS A 22 7.35 -4.92 7.01
C LYS A 22 6.55 -5.93 7.81
N SER A 23 6.61 -5.87 9.15
CA SER A 23 5.85 -6.74 10.02
C SER A 23 4.35 -6.58 9.80
N LEU A 24 3.86 -5.35 9.71
CA LEU A 24 2.46 -5.08 9.41
C LEU A 24 2.06 -5.62 8.04
N PHE A 25 2.92 -5.46 7.03
CA PHE A 25 2.67 -6.00 5.70
C PHE A 25 2.51 -7.52 5.73
N GLU A 26 3.36 -8.23 6.48
CA GLU A 26 3.30 -9.68 6.61
C GLU A 26 2.04 -10.15 7.36
N GLU A 27 1.51 -9.32 8.24
CA GLU A 27 0.30 -9.60 9.00
C GLU A 27 -1.00 -9.29 8.24
N LEU A 28 -0.93 -8.62 7.09
CA LEU A 28 -2.12 -8.28 6.31
C LEU A 28 -2.90 -9.52 5.92
N LYS A 29 -4.21 -9.44 6.10
CA LYS A 29 -5.13 -10.52 5.73
C LYS A 29 -5.67 -10.24 4.32
N TRP A 30 -5.03 -10.85 3.35
CA TRP A 30 -5.46 -10.77 1.96
C TRP A 30 -6.72 -11.60 1.75
N LYS A 31 -7.69 -11.04 1.05
CA LYS A 31 -8.93 -11.73 0.70
C LYS A 31 -8.90 -12.12 -0.76
N LYS A 32 -9.27 -13.37 -1.04
CA LYS A 32 -9.41 -13.86 -2.40
C LYS A 32 -10.51 -13.08 -3.12
N ILE A 33 -10.21 -12.62 -4.35
CA ILE A 33 -11.21 -12.00 -5.21
C ILE A 33 -12.00 -13.13 -5.85
N VAL A 34 -13.28 -13.19 -5.52
CA VAL A 34 -14.17 -14.23 -6.01
C VAL A 34 -15.03 -13.64 -7.13
N SER A 35 -14.72 -14.03 -8.36
CA SER A 35 -15.57 -13.79 -9.52
C SER A 35 -15.37 -14.96 -10.48
N GLU A 36 -16.28 -15.16 -11.41
CA GLU A 36 -16.20 -16.26 -12.39
C GLU A 36 -14.91 -16.22 -13.21
N SER A 37 -14.37 -15.03 -13.44
CA SER A 37 -13.18 -14.83 -14.28
C SER A 37 -11.90 -14.51 -13.55
N PHE A 38 -11.93 -14.20 -12.25
CA PHE A 38 -10.77 -13.63 -11.54
C PHE A 38 -10.51 -14.27 -10.17
N HIS A 39 -10.59 -15.59 -10.10
CA HIS A 39 -10.30 -16.34 -8.86
C HIS A 39 -8.79 -16.50 -8.56
N THR A 40 -7.94 -15.87 -9.36
CA THR A 40 -6.47 -15.86 -9.16
C THR A 40 -5.96 -14.49 -8.73
N SER A 41 -6.70 -13.82 -7.88
CA SER A 41 -6.36 -12.49 -7.39
C SER A 41 -6.66 -12.38 -5.90
N PHE A 42 -5.91 -11.52 -5.22
CA PHE A 42 -6.08 -11.20 -3.81
C PHE A 42 -6.05 -9.69 -3.62
N GLY A 43 -6.75 -9.23 -2.62
CA GLY A 43 -6.76 -7.82 -2.27
C GLY A 43 -7.11 -7.60 -0.82
N PHE A 44 -6.89 -6.40 -0.34
CA PHE A 44 -7.41 -5.96 0.93
C PHE A 44 -7.81 -4.49 0.86
N VAL A 45 -8.70 -4.10 1.76
CA VAL A 45 -9.16 -2.71 1.91
C VAL A 45 -8.86 -2.27 3.33
N HIS A 46 -8.29 -1.10 3.47
CA HIS A 46 -8.08 -0.46 4.76
C HIS A 46 -8.77 0.91 4.76
N GLU A 47 -9.49 1.19 5.83
CA GLU A 47 -10.15 2.47 6.02
C GLU A 47 -9.69 3.08 7.33
N ASN A 48 -9.30 4.35 7.29
CA ASN A 48 -9.07 5.14 8.49
C ASN A 48 -9.94 6.42 8.41
N LYS A 49 -9.73 7.36 9.32
CA LYS A 49 -10.48 8.60 9.38
C LYS A 49 -10.39 9.43 8.09
N ASP A 50 -9.23 9.41 7.44
CA ASP A 50 -8.92 10.30 6.33
C ASP A 50 -8.95 9.63 4.96
N TYR A 51 -8.72 8.31 4.89
CA TYR A 51 -8.55 7.62 3.61
C TYR A 51 -9.19 6.24 3.60
N LEU A 52 -9.68 5.87 2.42
CA LEU A 52 -10.04 4.49 2.08
C LEU A 52 -9.01 4.00 1.06
N MET A 53 -8.29 2.94 1.39
CA MET A 53 -7.22 2.41 0.56
C MET A 53 -7.57 1.01 0.10
N SER A 54 -7.47 0.77 -1.22
CA SER A 54 -7.65 -0.53 -1.83
C SER A 54 -6.33 -0.97 -2.45
N ILE A 55 -5.87 -2.17 -2.11
CA ILE A 55 -4.63 -2.74 -2.61
C ILE A 55 -4.91 -4.13 -3.15
N GLY A 56 -4.36 -4.44 -4.32
CA GLY A 56 -4.58 -5.75 -4.91
C GLY A 56 -3.45 -6.21 -5.79
N CYS A 57 -3.45 -7.52 -6.06
CA CYS A 57 -2.53 -8.19 -6.97
C CYS A 57 -3.21 -9.39 -7.61
N GLY A 58 -2.69 -9.82 -8.75
CA GLY A 58 -3.26 -10.92 -9.51
C GLY A 58 -3.91 -10.48 -10.82
N THR A 59 -4.62 -11.40 -11.46
CA THR A 59 -5.16 -11.16 -12.80
C THR A 59 -6.25 -10.10 -12.86
N PHE A 60 -7.06 -9.96 -11.81
CA PHE A 60 -8.05 -8.89 -11.71
C PHE A 60 -7.40 -7.50 -11.79
N TYR A 61 -6.18 -7.38 -11.29
CA TYR A 61 -5.43 -6.13 -11.24
C TYR A 61 -4.40 -6.01 -12.37
N GLY A 62 -4.51 -6.82 -13.41
CA GLY A 62 -3.60 -6.77 -14.56
C GLY A 62 -2.22 -7.40 -14.33
N GLY A 63 -2.04 -8.11 -13.23
CA GLY A 63 -0.78 -8.77 -12.89
C GLY A 63 -0.77 -10.26 -13.18
N GLN A 64 0.24 -10.95 -12.68
CA GLN A 64 0.36 -12.40 -12.77
C GLN A 64 -0.66 -13.09 -11.86
N PRO A 65 -1.09 -14.33 -12.19
CA PRO A 65 -2.01 -15.07 -11.33
C PRO A 65 -1.47 -15.24 -9.91
N THR A 66 -2.33 -15.04 -8.95
CA THR A 66 -2.02 -15.10 -7.51
C THR A 66 -3.00 -16.09 -6.87
N TYR A 67 -2.51 -17.27 -6.50
CA TYR A 67 -3.36 -18.40 -6.10
C TYR A 67 -3.56 -18.53 -4.59
N THR A 68 -2.62 -18.02 -3.80
CA THR A 68 -2.63 -18.13 -2.34
C THR A 68 -2.35 -16.78 -1.70
N GLU A 69 -2.69 -16.66 -0.41
CA GLU A 69 -2.37 -15.46 0.38
C GLU A 69 -0.87 -15.23 0.47
N GLU A 70 -0.08 -16.30 0.54
CA GLU A 70 1.37 -16.22 0.51
C GLU A 70 1.88 -15.68 -0.83
N ASP A 71 1.29 -16.09 -1.94
CA ASP A 71 1.59 -15.53 -3.25
C ASP A 71 1.34 -14.03 -3.28
N ALA A 72 0.25 -13.57 -2.66
CA ALA A 72 -0.07 -12.15 -2.56
C ALA A 72 1.03 -11.37 -1.85
N ARG A 73 1.50 -11.88 -0.71
CA ARG A 73 2.58 -11.23 0.05
C ARG A 73 3.90 -11.22 -0.71
N SER A 74 4.10 -12.17 -1.62
CA SER A 74 5.33 -12.32 -2.39
C SER A 74 5.34 -11.55 -3.71
N CYS A 75 4.23 -10.91 -4.08
CA CYS A 75 4.16 -10.12 -5.31
C CYS A 75 5.16 -8.98 -5.30
N SER A 76 5.74 -8.69 -6.45
CA SER A 76 6.68 -7.56 -6.62
C SER A 76 5.97 -6.26 -6.96
N LYS A 77 4.74 -6.33 -7.48
CA LYS A 77 3.92 -5.18 -7.89
C LYS A 77 2.50 -5.31 -7.37
N PHE A 78 1.93 -4.18 -6.97
CA PHE A 78 0.56 -4.09 -6.48
C PHE A 78 -0.15 -2.92 -7.12
N GLU A 79 -1.46 -3.04 -7.34
CA GLU A 79 -2.30 -1.90 -7.69
C GLU A 79 -2.84 -1.26 -6.42
N VAL A 80 -2.75 0.07 -6.34
CA VAL A 80 -3.20 0.86 -5.19
C VAL A 80 -4.13 1.95 -5.66
N ALA A 81 -5.28 2.06 -4.99
CA ALA A 81 -6.22 3.16 -5.16
C ALA A 81 -6.52 3.75 -3.78
N ILE A 82 -6.41 5.07 -3.64
CA ILE A 82 -6.63 5.76 -2.38
C ILE A 82 -7.69 6.84 -2.59
N LEU A 83 -8.76 6.78 -1.81
CA LEU A 83 -9.85 7.74 -1.85
C LEU A 83 -9.78 8.63 -0.61
N ASP A 84 -9.92 9.94 -0.80
CA ASP A 84 -9.96 10.90 0.29
C ASP A 84 -11.36 10.89 0.93
N LEU A 85 -11.42 10.73 2.24
CA LEU A 85 -12.66 10.70 3.01
C LEU A 85 -12.92 11.99 3.78
N SER A 86 -12.03 12.98 3.69
CA SER A 86 -12.22 14.24 4.41
C SER A 86 -13.45 15.00 3.88
N PRO A 87 -14.19 15.74 4.74
CA PRO A 87 -15.39 16.46 4.30
C PRO A 87 -15.14 17.47 3.18
N SER A 88 -13.95 18.07 3.13
CA SER A 88 -13.59 19.05 2.10
C SER A 88 -13.22 18.43 0.76
N ARG A 89 -12.88 17.12 0.74
CA ARG A 89 -12.43 16.41 -0.45
C ARG A 89 -13.11 15.03 -0.61
N ALA A 90 -14.28 14.88 -0.03
CA ALA A 90 -15.01 13.62 -0.05
C ALA A 90 -15.15 13.08 -1.48
N ASN A 91 -14.75 11.82 -1.66
CA ASN A 91 -14.78 11.09 -2.93
C ASN A 91 -13.78 11.58 -3.99
N GLU A 92 -12.78 12.38 -3.63
CA GLU A 92 -11.67 12.68 -4.52
C GLU A 92 -10.58 11.61 -4.41
N TRP A 93 -9.93 11.30 -5.53
CA TRP A 93 -8.82 10.38 -5.53
C TRP A 93 -7.57 11.03 -4.96
N ALA A 94 -6.95 10.34 -4.01
CA ALA A 94 -5.75 10.81 -3.31
C ALA A 94 -4.49 10.00 -3.70
N THR A 95 -4.62 9.04 -4.60
CA THR A 95 -3.53 8.13 -4.99
C THR A 95 -2.28 8.89 -5.43
N GLY A 96 -2.44 9.92 -6.26
CA GLY A 96 -1.33 10.73 -6.77
C GLY A 96 -0.60 11.55 -5.71
N GLN A 97 -1.18 11.71 -4.51
CA GLN A 97 -0.52 12.42 -3.42
C GLN A 97 0.56 11.57 -2.74
N PHE A 98 0.47 10.26 -2.85
CA PHE A 98 1.36 9.32 -2.15
C PHE A 98 2.46 8.74 -3.03
N PHE A 99 2.35 8.87 -4.34
CA PHE A 99 3.31 8.29 -5.28
C PHE A 99 3.76 9.33 -6.31
N LYS A 100 5.05 9.60 -6.34
CA LYS A 100 5.63 10.63 -7.22
C LYS A 100 5.44 10.36 -8.70
N HIS A 101 5.36 9.09 -9.09
CA HIS A 101 5.19 8.70 -10.50
C HIS A 101 3.74 8.78 -10.97
N ALA A 102 2.79 8.90 -10.05
CA ALA A 102 1.37 9.00 -10.36
C ALA A 102 0.99 10.46 -10.61
N SER A 103 0.13 10.69 -11.58
CA SER A 103 -0.40 12.03 -11.82
C SER A 103 -1.41 12.42 -10.73
N LYS A 104 -1.64 13.72 -10.56
CA LYS A 104 -2.46 14.28 -9.49
C LYS A 104 -3.88 13.68 -9.43
N ASP A 105 -4.48 13.44 -10.59
CA ASP A 105 -5.87 12.94 -10.69
C ASP A 105 -5.95 11.44 -10.97
N GLU A 106 -4.85 10.72 -10.86
CA GLU A 106 -4.82 9.29 -11.11
C GLU A 106 -5.58 8.51 -10.03
N GLU A 107 -6.48 7.64 -10.45
CA GLU A 107 -7.31 6.83 -9.54
C GLU A 107 -6.54 5.64 -8.99
N VAL A 108 -5.83 4.94 -9.87
CA VAL A 108 -5.11 3.70 -9.57
C VAL A 108 -3.69 3.80 -10.09
N THR A 109 -2.74 3.35 -9.31
CA THR A 109 -1.36 3.26 -9.76
C THR A 109 -0.74 1.92 -9.36
N ARG A 110 0.25 1.50 -10.13
CA ARG A 110 1.01 0.28 -9.83
C ARG A 110 2.28 0.65 -9.08
N VAL A 111 2.52 -0.02 -7.96
CA VAL A 111 3.64 0.28 -7.08
C VAL A 111 4.45 -0.97 -6.79
N SER A 112 5.73 -0.77 -6.47
CA SER A 112 6.59 -1.84 -6.00
C SER A 112 6.23 -2.25 -4.57
N ARG A 113 6.69 -3.42 -4.17
CA ARG A 113 6.54 -3.90 -2.78
C ARG A 113 7.13 -2.91 -1.78
N GLU A 114 8.31 -2.35 -2.07
CA GLU A 114 8.98 -1.37 -1.21
C GLU A 114 8.14 -0.10 -1.05
N SER A 115 7.58 0.41 -2.13
CA SER A 115 6.70 1.58 -2.10
C SER A 115 5.42 1.29 -1.30
N LEU A 116 4.87 0.09 -1.41
CA LEU A 116 3.70 -0.31 -0.63
C LEU A 116 4.03 -0.37 0.87
N ILE A 117 5.18 -0.93 1.23
CA ILE A 117 5.63 -0.97 2.63
C ILE A 117 5.79 0.45 3.19
N ASP A 118 6.36 1.37 2.42
CA ASP A 118 6.49 2.77 2.82
C ASP A 118 5.12 3.43 3.01
N LEU A 119 4.17 3.14 2.14
CA LEU A 119 2.79 3.61 2.28
C LEU A 119 2.16 3.10 3.58
N ILE A 120 2.33 1.83 3.88
CA ILE A 120 1.82 1.21 5.12
C ILE A 120 2.44 1.89 6.33
N ALA A 121 3.73 2.18 6.31
CA ALA A 121 4.41 2.90 7.37
C ALA A 121 3.79 4.28 7.65
N ASN A 122 3.25 4.93 6.63
CA ASN A 122 2.67 6.27 6.74
C ASN A 122 1.17 6.27 7.04
N LEU A 123 0.41 5.30 6.55
CA LEU A 123 -1.05 5.28 6.63
C LEU A 123 -1.64 4.32 7.66
N LEU A 124 -0.97 3.21 7.97
CA LEU A 124 -1.49 2.18 8.86
C LEU A 124 -0.92 2.29 10.28
N ARG A 125 -0.70 3.48 10.73
CA ARG A 125 -0.20 3.73 12.08
C ARG A 125 -1.30 3.55 13.13
#